data_919fb39bc080a56cb9cf39701107bf0b
#
_entry.id   919fb39bc080a56cb9cf39701107bf0b
#
_cell.length_a   1.000
_cell.length_b   1.000
_cell.length_c   1.000
_cell.angle_alpha   90.00
_cell.angle_beta   90.00
_cell.angle_gamma   90.00
#
_symmetry.space_group_name_H-M   'P 1'
#
loop_
_entity.id
_entity.type
_entity.pdbx_description
1 polymer ?
#
loop_
_entity_poly.entity_id
_entity_poly.type
_entity_poly.pdbx_seq_one_letter_code
_entity_poly.pdbx_strand_id
1 'polypeptide(L)'
;MAVKLWTVHFMRICVANLLLFISLYILFPVLSVEMADRLGVPVAQTGVIFLFFTLGMFLIGPFHAYLVDAYKRKYVCMFSFATMVAATAGYAFVTNITELILLSTVQGLAFGIATTAGITLAIDITNATLRSAGNVSFSWMARLGMIIGIVLGVWLYQSYSFKNLLSVSVITGAAGVLMVSGVYVPFRAPIVTRLYSFDRFLLLRGWVPAINMILITFVPGLLIPLVHRFLNDSVWGSSGIPIPFFVGTGIGYLASLLLARLFILKEK
;
A
#
# COMPACT_ATOMS: atom_id res chain seq x y z
N MET A 1 26.71 -21.33 12.57
CA MET A 1 25.24 -21.24 12.82
C MET A 1 24.56 -20.87 11.54
N ALA A 2 23.52 -21.63 11.12
CA ALA A 2 22.74 -21.27 9.93
C ALA A 2 21.96 -19.97 10.17
N VAL A 3 22.18 -18.97 9.33
CA VAL A 3 21.48 -17.68 9.41
C VAL A 3 20.04 -17.91 8.96
N LYS A 4 19.07 -17.66 9.85
CA LYS A 4 17.64 -17.83 9.56
C LYS A 4 17.03 -16.48 9.13
N LEU A 5 16.34 -16.46 7.99
CA LEU A 5 15.58 -15.29 7.54
C LEU A 5 14.33 -15.03 8.43
N TRP A 6 13.58 -16.10 8.70
CA TRP A 6 12.32 -16.05 9.44
C TRP A 6 12.54 -15.98 10.95
N THR A 7 13.02 -14.83 11.41
CA THR A 7 13.07 -14.50 12.84
C THR A 7 11.70 -13.98 13.30
N VAL A 8 11.43 -14.01 14.60
CA VAL A 8 10.16 -13.49 15.16
C VAL A 8 9.95 -12.01 14.78
N HIS A 9 11.01 -11.21 14.79
CA HIS A 9 10.91 -9.79 14.43
C HIS A 9 10.68 -9.58 12.94
N PHE A 10 11.30 -10.40 12.07
CA PHE A 10 11.06 -10.35 10.64
C PHE A 10 9.63 -10.81 10.30
N MET A 11 9.13 -11.86 10.94
CA MET A 11 7.73 -12.28 10.77
C MET A 11 6.75 -11.18 11.20
N ARG A 12 6.99 -10.52 12.34
CA ARG A 12 6.13 -9.42 12.82
C ARG A 12 6.05 -8.28 11.82
N ILE A 13 7.16 -7.85 11.22
CA ILE A 13 7.13 -6.75 10.24
C ILE A 13 6.50 -7.19 8.91
N CYS A 14 6.67 -8.44 8.50
CA CYS A 14 6.00 -9.02 7.35
C CYS A 14 4.47 -9.07 7.54
N VAL A 15 4.01 -9.53 8.71
CA VAL A 15 2.59 -9.56 9.05
C VAL A 15 2.03 -8.13 9.18
N ALA A 16 2.78 -7.20 9.77
CA ALA A 16 2.38 -5.80 9.83
C ALA A 16 2.17 -5.22 8.42
N ASN A 17 3.08 -5.50 7.49
CA ASN A 17 2.97 -5.08 6.10
C ASN A 17 1.75 -5.70 5.40
N LEU A 18 1.50 -6.99 5.61
CA LEU A 18 0.29 -7.67 5.14
C LEU A 18 -0.97 -6.95 5.62
N LEU A 19 -1.06 -6.68 6.93
CA LEU A 19 -2.21 -6.02 7.56
C LEU A 19 -2.37 -4.56 7.11
N LEU A 20 -1.28 -3.84 6.86
CA LEU A 20 -1.28 -2.50 6.27
C LEU A 20 -2.01 -2.50 4.93
N PHE A 21 -1.62 -3.42 4.06
CA PHE A 21 -2.20 -3.52 2.72
C PHE A 21 -3.64 -4.06 2.77
N ILE A 22 -3.96 -5.03 3.61
CA ILE A 22 -5.36 -5.48 3.80
C ILE A 22 -6.22 -4.30 4.25
N SER A 23 -5.82 -3.58 5.28
CA SER A 23 -6.56 -2.43 5.82
C SER A 23 -6.88 -1.38 4.75
N LEU A 24 -5.91 -1.02 3.93
CA LEU A 24 -6.09 -0.05 2.86
C LEU A 24 -6.98 -0.59 1.73
N TYR A 25 -6.69 -1.79 1.25
CA TYR A 25 -7.33 -2.35 0.05
C TYR A 25 -8.72 -2.94 0.30
N ILE A 26 -9.16 -3.10 1.54
CA ILE A 26 -10.58 -3.34 1.87
C ILE A 26 -11.45 -2.17 1.40
N LEU A 27 -10.96 -0.93 1.53
CA LEU A 27 -11.73 0.28 1.18
C LEU A 27 -11.66 0.64 -0.30
N PHE A 28 -10.51 0.47 -0.94
CA PHE A 28 -10.24 0.99 -2.28
C PHE A 28 -11.30 0.64 -3.33
N PRO A 29 -11.81 -0.61 -3.44
CA PRO A 29 -12.77 -0.96 -4.48
C PRO A 29 -14.15 -0.32 -4.30
N VAL A 30 -14.49 0.11 -3.10
CA VAL A 30 -15.86 0.56 -2.78
C VAL A 30 -15.93 2.04 -2.34
N LEU A 31 -14.81 2.62 -1.92
CA LEU A 31 -14.78 3.93 -1.29
C LEU A 31 -15.34 5.05 -2.20
N SER A 32 -14.99 5.04 -3.48
CA SER A 32 -15.46 6.06 -4.42
C SER A 32 -16.98 5.98 -4.66
N VAL A 33 -17.53 4.78 -4.74
CA VAL A 33 -18.96 4.55 -4.95
C VAL A 33 -19.74 4.95 -3.71
N GLU A 34 -19.33 4.47 -2.54
CA GLU A 34 -19.97 4.83 -1.26
C GLU A 34 -19.95 6.34 -0.99
N MET A 35 -18.81 7.00 -1.29
CA MET A 35 -18.73 8.45 -1.10
C MET A 35 -19.57 9.21 -2.13
N ALA A 36 -19.72 8.72 -3.36
CA ALA A 36 -20.61 9.29 -4.35
C ALA A 36 -22.07 9.27 -3.89
N ASP A 37 -22.53 8.11 -3.43
CA ASP A 37 -23.88 7.92 -2.92
C ASP A 37 -24.15 8.79 -1.68
N ARG A 38 -23.19 8.83 -0.76
CA ARG A 38 -23.29 9.58 0.50
C ARG A 38 -23.28 11.10 0.29
N LEU A 39 -22.48 11.60 -0.64
CA LEU A 39 -22.35 13.03 -0.93
C LEU A 39 -23.34 13.51 -2.01
N GLY A 40 -24.07 12.60 -2.65
CA GLY A 40 -25.01 12.92 -3.74
C GLY A 40 -24.32 13.47 -4.98
N VAL A 41 -23.08 13.01 -5.28
CA VAL A 41 -22.26 13.48 -6.42
C VAL A 41 -21.95 12.35 -7.39
N PRO A 42 -21.62 12.64 -8.66
CA PRO A 42 -21.20 11.61 -9.60
C PRO A 42 -19.93 10.86 -9.13
N VAL A 43 -19.85 9.55 -9.35
CA VAL A 43 -18.68 8.71 -9.00
C VAL A 43 -17.37 9.25 -9.60
N ALA A 44 -17.45 9.91 -10.77
CA ALA A 44 -16.29 10.55 -11.38
C ALA A 44 -15.66 11.64 -10.49
N GLN A 45 -16.48 12.38 -9.73
CA GLN A 45 -15.98 13.39 -8.80
C GLN A 45 -15.33 12.78 -7.55
N THR A 46 -15.83 11.65 -7.06
CA THR A 46 -15.21 10.96 -5.92
C THR A 46 -13.94 10.21 -6.31
N GLY A 47 -13.71 9.97 -7.59
CA GLY A 47 -12.45 9.45 -8.12
C GLY A 47 -11.22 10.30 -7.77
N VAL A 48 -11.40 11.59 -7.40
CA VAL A 48 -10.32 12.45 -6.88
C VAL A 48 -9.64 11.88 -5.62
N ILE A 49 -10.30 10.97 -4.88
CA ILE A 49 -9.71 10.24 -3.74
C ILE A 49 -8.38 9.62 -4.14
N PHE A 50 -8.36 8.88 -5.26
CA PHE A 50 -7.16 8.16 -5.72
C PHE A 50 -6.08 9.12 -6.22
N LEU A 51 -6.48 10.22 -6.86
CA LEU A 51 -5.56 11.28 -7.28
C LEU A 51 -4.85 11.89 -6.07
N PHE A 52 -5.60 12.35 -5.08
CA PHE A 52 -5.04 13.03 -3.91
C PHE A 52 -4.30 12.07 -2.98
N PHE A 53 -4.72 10.82 -2.88
CA PHE A 53 -3.94 9.78 -2.22
C PHE A 53 -2.56 9.60 -2.88
N THR A 54 -2.53 9.48 -4.21
CA THR A 54 -1.28 9.33 -4.97
C THR A 54 -0.40 10.58 -4.88
N LEU A 55 -1.00 11.77 -4.98
CA LEU A 55 -0.29 13.04 -4.78
C LEU A 55 0.33 13.12 -3.38
N GLY A 56 -0.39 12.71 -2.34
CA GLY A 56 0.13 12.63 -0.98
C GLY A 56 1.36 11.73 -0.89
N MET A 57 1.29 10.53 -1.46
CA MET A 57 2.43 9.62 -1.53
C MET A 57 3.64 10.24 -2.25
N PHE A 58 3.39 10.96 -3.34
CA PHE A 58 4.44 11.59 -4.12
C PHE A 58 5.08 12.79 -3.38
N LEU A 59 4.26 13.63 -2.76
CA LEU A 59 4.71 14.82 -2.03
C LEU A 59 5.67 14.49 -0.88
N ILE A 60 5.46 13.37 -0.20
CA ILE A 60 6.34 12.95 0.89
C ILE A 60 7.65 12.32 0.40
N GLY A 61 7.74 11.94 -0.88
CA GLY A 61 8.88 11.27 -1.47
C GLY A 61 10.23 11.89 -1.16
N PRO A 62 10.45 13.20 -1.43
CA PRO A 62 11.72 13.88 -1.16
C PRO A 62 12.13 13.91 0.32
N PHE A 63 11.19 13.74 1.24
CA PHE A 63 11.41 13.79 2.69
C PHE A 63 11.62 12.40 3.32
N HIS A 64 11.37 11.32 2.59
CA HIS A 64 11.49 9.95 3.11
C HIS A 64 12.87 9.66 3.72
N ALA A 65 13.94 10.04 3.01
CA ALA A 65 15.30 9.79 3.47
C ALA A 65 15.57 10.47 4.83
N TYR A 66 15.14 11.74 4.97
CA TYR A 66 15.27 12.47 6.22
C TYR A 66 14.50 11.79 7.36
N LEU A 67 13.22 11.46 7.15
CA LEU A 67 12.37 10.86 8.18
C LEU A 67 12.95 9.53 8.69
N VAL A 68 13.45 8.69 7.78
CA VAL A 68 13.93 7.34 8.11
C VAL A 68 15.35 7.35 8.68
N ASP A 69 16.17 8.35 8.36
CA ASP A 69 17.56 8.45 8.81
C ASP A 69 17.72 9.32 10.07
N ALA A 70 16.90 10.38 10.23
CA ALA A 70 16.94 11.28 11.38
C ALA A 70 16.22 10.71 12.61
N TYR A 71 15.19 9.90 12.41
CA TYR A 71 14.38 9.35 13.47
C TYR A 71 14.50 7.82 13.57
N LYS A 72 14.10 7.25 14.72
CA LYS A 72 14.04 5.79 14.88
C LYS A 72 12.98 5.22 13.93
N ARG A 73 13.39 4.43 12.95
CA ARG A 73 12.55 3.86 11.89
C ARG A 73 11.29 3.16 12.39
N LYS A 74 11.40 2.47 13.53
CA LYS A 74 10.25 1.82 14.18
C LYS A 74 9.15 2.81 14.52
N TYR A 75 9.48 3.95 15.12
CA TYR A 75 8.49 4.95 15.49
C TYR A 75 7.93 5.67 14.26
N VAL A 76 8.78 5.97 13.27
CA VAL A 76 8.32 6.53 11.98
C VAL A 76 7.29 5.60 11.35
N CYS A 77 7.59 4.30 11.25
CA CYS A 77 6.66 3.30 10.72
C CYS A 77 5.37 3.20 11.54
N MET A 78 5.49 3.16 12.86
CA MET A 78 4.34 3.02 13.77
C MET A 78 3.41 4.23 13.72
N PHE A 79 3.96 5.46 13.78
CA PHE A 79 3.16 6.68 13.76
C PHE A 79 2.51 6.90 12.39
N SER A 80 3.22 6.69 11.30
CA SER A 80 2.65 6.81 9.95
C SER A 80 1.55 5.77 9.73
N PHE A 81 1.74 4.52 10.18
CA PHE A 81 0.71 3.51 10.10
C PHE A 81 -0.52 3.89 10.95
N ALA A 82 -0.32 4.37 12.19
CA ALA A 82 -1.42 4.85 13.03
C ALA A 82 -2.16 6.03 12.40
N THR A 83 -1.44 6.98 11.78
CA THR A 83 -2.05 8.11 11.04
C THR A 83 -2.89 7.61 9.86
N MET A 84 -2.41 6.62 9.11
CA MET A 84 -3.17 6.01 8.03
C MET A 84 -4.47 5.39 8.54
N VAL A 85 -4.41 4.64 9.67
CA VAL A 85 -5.60 4.04 10.30
C VAL A 85 -6.57 5.11 10.80
N ALA A 86 -6.06 6.19 11.39
CA ALA A 86 -6.88 7.32 11.83
C ALA A 86 -7.57 8.02 10.65
N ALA A 87 -6.86 8.27 9.56
CA ALA A 87 -7.44 8.82 8.33
C ALA A 87 -8.51 7.88 7.76
N THR A 88 -8.26 6.56 7.79
CA THR A 88 -9.26 5.55 7.41
C THR A 88 -10.53 5.67 8.26
N ALA A 89 -10.41 5.77 9.58
CA ALA A 89 -11.55 5.98 10.47
C ALA A 89 -12.28 7.30 10.18
N GLY A 90 -11.55 8.33 9.77
CA GLY A 90 -12.08 9.63 9.39
C GLY A 90 -13.12 9.60 8.26
N TYR A 91 -13.06 8.63 7.36
CA TYR A 91 -14.07 8.49 6.30
C TYR A 91 -15.50 8.24 6.83
N ALA A 92 -15.65 7.80 8.07
CA ALA A 92 -16.95 7.69 8.73
C ALA A 92 -17.67 9.05 8.87
N PHE A 93 -16.90 10.13 8.99
CA PHE A 93 -17.37 11.47 9.32
C PHE A 93 -17.37 12.45 8.15
N VAL A 94 -16.94 12.02 6.97
CA VAL A 94 -16.89 12.87 5.76
C VAL A 94 -18.30 13.34 5.39
N THR A 95 -18.45 14.66 5.21
CA THR A 95 -19.71 15.32 4.83
C THR A 95 -19.61 16.09 3.52
N ASN A 96 -18.40 16.37 3.03
CA ASN A 96 -18.16 17.11 1.80
C ASN A 96 -16.88 16.66 1.07
N ILE A 97 -16.76 17.07 -0.20
CA ILE A 97 -15.61 16.70 -1.07
C ILE A 97 -14.30 17.24 -0.54
N THR A 98 -14.26 18.39 0.12
CA THR A 98 -13.04 18.98 0.66
C THR A 98 -12.45 18.11 1.77
N GLU A 99 -13.29 17.64 2.69
CA GLU A 99 -12.88 16.70 3.73
C GLU A 99 -12.37 15.38 3.14
N LEU A 100 -13.05 14.89 2.10
CA LEU A 100 -12.64 13.70 1.37
C LEU A 100 -11.26 13.84 0.77
N ILE A 101 -10.96 14.96 0.12
CA ILE A 101 -9.65 15.29 -0.45
C ILE A 101 -8.57 15.36 0.64
N LEU A 102 -8.85 16.06 1.74
CA LEU A 102 -7.91 16.20 2.85
C LEU A 102 -7.56 14.84 3.47
N LEU A 103 -8.56 14.02 3.77
CA LEU A 103 -8.35 12.69 4.33
C LEU A 103 -7.57 11.78 3.37
N SER A 104 -7.89 11.82 2.08
CA SER A 104 -7.19 11.03 1.07
C SER A 104 -5.73 11.44 0.95
N THR A 105 -5.45 12.75 1.01
CA THR A 105 -4.08 13.27 0.99
C THR A 105 -3.30 12.82 2.22
N VAL A 106 -3.87 12.96 3.42
CA VAL A 106 -3.25 12.52 4.67
C VAL A 106 -3.01 11.02 4.67
N GLN A 107 -3.97 10.24 4.20
CA GLN A 107 -3.84 8.79 4.08
C GLN A 107 -2.71 8.41 3.11
N GLY A 108 -2.60 9.10 1.97
CA GLY A 108 -1.52 8.90 1.00
C GLY A 108 -0.14 9.24 1.56
N LEU A 109 0.00 10.40 2.23
CA LEU A 109 1.22 10.80 2.94
C LEU A 109 1.64 9.71 3.95
N ALA A 110 0.71 9.31 4.80
CA ALA A 110 0.95 8.33 5.86
C ALA A 110 1.32 6.96 5.29
N PHE A 111 0.63 6.50 4.25
CA PHE A 111 0.92 5.24 3.57
C PHE A 111 2.31 5.24 2.92
N GLY A 112 2.68 6.34 2.24
CA GLY A 112 4.02 6.49 1.64
C GLY A 112 5.13 6.38 2.67
N ILE A 113 4.99 7.04 3.83
CA ILE A 113 5.96 6.94 4.93
C ILE A 113 5.96 5.53 5.53
N ALA A 114 4.80 4.94 5.80
CA ALA A 114 4.68 3.63 6.42
C ALA A 114 5.33 2.52 5.57
N THR A 115 5.12 2.53 4.26
CA THR A 115 5.72 1.55 3.33
C THR A 115 7.22 1.71 3.24
N THR A 116 7.75 2.95 3.13
CA THR A 116 9.20 3.21 3.08
C THR A 116 9.87 2.88 4.40
N ALA A 117 9.30 3.28 5.52
CA ALA A 117 9.82 2.95 6.85
C ALA A 117 9.74 1.44 7.13
N GLY A 118 8.66 0.78 6.68
CA GLY A 118 8.48 -0.66 6.81
C GLY A 118 9.55 -1.48 6.11
N ILE A 119 9.83 -1.18 4.83
CA ILE A 119 10.88 -1.90 4.08
C ILE A 119 12.27 -1.64 4.65
N THR A 120 12.58 -0.40 5.07
CA THR A 120 13.86 -0.07 5.69
C THR A 120 14.02 -0.78 7.03
N LEU A 121 12.95 -0.89 7.81
CA LEU A 121 12.92 -1.64 9.06
C LEU A 121 13.14 -3.14 8.82
N ALA A 122 12.52 -3.72 7.79
CA ALA A 122 12.74 -5.11 7.39
C ALA A 122 14.20 -5.38 6.99
N ILE A 123 14.83 -4.43 6.27
CA ILE A 123 16.26 -4.52 5.91
C ILE A 123 17.15 -4.48 7.15
N ASP A 124 16.86 -3.61 8.13
CA ASP A 124 17.67 -3.44 9.34
C ASP A 124 17.71 -4.69 10.23
N ILE A 125 16.61 -5.43 10.29
CA ILE A 125 16.51 -6.66 11.09
C ILE A 125 16.91 -7.92 10.33
N THR A 126 17.22 -7.79 9.03
CA THR A 126 17.64 -8.91 8.17
C THR A 126 19.16 -8.91 8.00
N ASN A 127 19.77 -10.10 8.09
CA ASN A 127 21.20 -10.26 7.85
C ASN A 127 21.58 -9.85 6.42
N ALA A 128 22.78 -9.29 6.25
CA ALA A 128 23.28 -8.77 4.98
C ALA A 128 23.22 -9.81 3.83
N THR A 129 23.50 -11.09 4.13
CA THR A 129 23.47 -12.19 3.15
C THR A 129 22.08 -12.58 2.70
N LEU A 130 21.03 -12.24 3.51
CA LEU A 130 19.64 -12.61 3.25
C LEU A 130 18.75 -11.40 2.86
N ARG A 131 19.34 -10.22 2.66
CA ARG A 131 18.58 -9.00 2.37
C ARG A 131 17.74 -9.10 1.11
N SER A 132 18.26 -9.70 0.05
CA SER A 132 17.50 -9.88 -1.19
C SER A 132 16.27 -10.75 -0.99
N ALA A 133 16.44 -11.91 -0.34
CA ALA A 133 15.34 -12.82 0.00
C ALA A 133 14.35 -12.17 0.96
N GLY A 134 14.84 -11.39 1.93
CA GLY A 134 14.02 -10.63 2.87
C GLY A 134 13.14 -9.59 2.17
N ASN A 135 13.70 -8.80 1.25
CA ASN A 135 12.96 -7.82 0.47
C ASN A 135 11.89 -8.46 -0.41
N VAL A 136 12.20 -9.57 -1.06
CA VAL A 136 11.23 -10.32 -1.86
C VAL A 136 10.09 -10.82 -0.98
N SER A 137 10.39 -11.45 0.16
CA SER A 137 9.38 -11.95 1.09
C SER A 137 8.50 -10.84 1.64
N PHE A 138 9.09 -9.71 2.04
CA PHE A 138 8.35 -8.53 2.51
C PHE A 138 7.41 -7.96 1.43
N SER A 139 7.88 -7.87 0.19
CA SER A 139 7.08 -7.39 -0.95
C SER A 139 5.94 -8.34 -1.30
N TRP A 140 6.14 -9.66 -1.15
CA TRP A 140 5.06 -10.64 -1.32
C TRP A 140 3.92 -10.45 -0.32
N MET A 141 4.24 -10.12 0.95
CA MET A 141 3.22 -9.84 1.96
C MET A 141 2.34 -8.64 1.58
N ALA A 142 2.92 -7.60 1.00
CA ALA A 142 2.16 -6.46 0.49
C ALA A 142 1.16 -6.88 -0.62
N ARG A 143 1.61 -7.68 -1.57
CA ARG A 143 0.76 -8.16 -2.68
C ARG A 143 -0.35 -9.09 -2.21
N LEU A 144 -0.03 -10.02 -1.30
CA LEU A 144 -1.04 -10.88 -0.67
C LEU A 144 -2.06 -10.04 0.11
N GLY A 145 -1.59 -9.02 0.85
CA GLY A 145 -2.47 -8.09 1.56
C GLY A 145 -3.41 -7.33 0.63
N MET A 146 -2.91 -6.87 -0.52
CA MET A 146 -3.73 -6.22 -1.55
C MET A 146 -4.82 -7.16 -2.07
N ILE A 147 -4.48 -8.39 -2.46
CA ILE A 147 -5.44 -9.36 -2.99
C ILE A 147 -6.51 -9.70 -1.94
N ILE A 148 -6.08 -10.05 -0.72
CA ILE A 148 -6.98 -10.37 0.38
C ILE A 148 -7.89 -9.17 0.70
N GLY A 149 -7.32 -7.96 0.76
CA GLY A 149 -8.06 -6.73 1.03
C GLY A 149 -9.16 -6.46 0.02
N ILE A 150 -8.87 -6.57 -1.28
CA ILE A 150 -9.87 -6.36 -2.35
C ILE A 150 -11.00 -7.38 -2.25
N VAL A 151 -10.67 -8.66 -2.12
CA VAL A 151 -11.68 -9.73 -2.03
C VAL A 151 -12.56 -9.52 -0.80
N LEU A 152 -11.96 -9.28 0.36
CA LEU A 152 -12.71 -9.02 1.59
C LEU A 152 -13.54 -7.73 1.50
N GLY A 153 -13.00 -6.67 0.89
CA GLY A 153 -13.69 -5.40 0.74
C GLY A 153 -14.96 -5.52 -0.08
N VAL A 154 -14.87 -6.17 -1.24
CA VAL A 154 -16.04 -6.41 -2.10
C VAL A 154 -17.07 -7.31 -1.39
N TRP A 155 -16.62 -8.42 -0.79
CA TRP A 155 -17.51 -9.35 -0.07
C TRP A 155 -18.21 -8.67 1.12
N LEU A 156 -17.48 -7.91 1.94
CA LEU A 156 -18.05 -7.19 3.08
C LEU A 156 -19.05 -6.12 2.64
N TYR A 157 -18.77 -5.42 1.55
CA TYR A 157 -19.68 -4.39 1.04
C TYR A 157 -20.98 -4.95 0.48
N GLN A 158 -20.93 -6.13 -0.14
CA GLN A 158 -22.13 -6.82 -0.63
C GLN A 158 -22.98 -7.44 0.49
N SER A 159 -22.33 -7.90 1.56
CA SER A 159 -23.00 -8.66 2.63
C SER A 159 -23.39 -7.79 3.83
N TYR A 160 -22.70 -6.66 4.02
CA TYR A 160 -22.83 -5.81 5.21
C TYR A 160 -22.81 -4.32 4.83
N SER A 161 -23.04 -3.45 5.83
CA SER A 161 -22.97 -2.00 5.65
C SER A 161 -21.51 -1.51 5.52
N PHE A 162 -21.35 -0.38 4.86
CA PHE A 162 -20.04 0.32 4.76
C PHE A 162 -19.40 0.57 6.13
N LYS A 163 -20.21 0.86 7.16
CA LYS A 163 -19.72 1.05 8.53
C LYS A 163 -19.02 -0.18 9.08
N ASN A 164 -19.56 -1.38 8.80
CA ASN A 164 -18.92 -2.64 9.22
C ASN A 164 -17.61 -2.87 8.47
N LEU A 165 -17.60 -2.62 7.16
CA LEU A 165 -16.40 -2.70 6.33
C LEU A 165 -15.30 -1.75 6.84
N LEU A 166 -15.65 -0.50 7.16
CA LEU A 166 -14.75 0.48 7.70
C LEU A 166 -14.18 0.04 9.06
N SER A 167 -15.03 -0.53 9.93
CA SER A 167 -14.61 -1.06 11.23
C SER A 167 -13.59 -2.21 11.08
N VAL A 168 -13.83 -3.14 10.15
CA VAL A 168 -12.88 -4.23 9.84
C VAL A 168 -11.55 -3.68 9.33
N SER A 169 -11.58 -2.68 8.45
CA SER A 169 -10.37 -2.01 7.94
C SER A 169 -9.57 -1.37 9.09
N VAL A 170 -10.23 -0.62 9.97
CA VAL A 170 -9.60 0.05 11.12
C VAL A 170 -9.01 -0.97 12.11
N ILE A 171 -9.75 -2.03 12.45
CA ILE A 171 -9.28 -3.07 13.37
C ILE A 171 -8.07 -3.79 12.79
N THR A 172 -8.12 -4.14 11.50
CA THR A 172 -7.00 -4.78 10.80
C THR A 172 -5.76 -3.88 10.79
N GLY A 173 -5.94 -2.59 10.52
CA GLY A 173 -4.86 -1.61 10.57
C GLY A 173 -4.30 -1.45 11.98
N ALA A 174 -5.14 -1.34 13.01
CA ALA A 174 -4.71 -1.25 14.40
C ALA A 174 -3.90 -2.49 14.84
N ALA A 175 -4.32 -3.69 14.43
CA ALA A 175 -3.55 -4.92 14.65
C ALA A 175 -2.16 -4.84 13.98
N GLY A 176 -2.06 -4.25 12.78
CA GLY A 176 -0.77 -4.01 12.11
C GLY A 176 0.14 -3.07 12.91
N VAL A 177 -0.40 -1.97 13.46
CA VAL A 177 0.36 -1.06 14.35
C VAL A 177 0.89 -1.81 15.58
N LEU A 178 0.07 -2.67 16.19
CA LEU A 178 0.50 -3.51 17.32
C LEU A 178 1.61 -4.49 16.92
N MET A 179 1.58 -5.06 15.71
CA MET A 179 2.67 -5.90 15.22
C MET A 179 3.98 -5.11 15.12
N VAL A 180 3.96 -3.88 14.57
CA VAL A 180 5.14 -3.00 14.49
C VAL A 180 5.67 -2.66 15.88
N SER A 181 4.80 -2.39 16.85
CA SER A 181 5.20 -2.03 18.22
C SER A 181 6.02 -3.14 18.89
N GLY A 182 5.76 -4.40 18.57
CA GLY A 182 6.49 -5.57 19.08
C GLY A 182 7.81 -5.88 18.37
N VAL A 183 8.21 -5.13 17.33
CA VAL A 183 9.48 -5.36 16.63
C VAL A 183 10.64 -4.77 17.44
N TYR A 184 11.65 -5.59 17.72
CA TYR A 184 12.91 -5.09 18.28
C TYR A 184 13.86 -4.72 17.14
N VAL A 185 14.45 -3.54 17.22
CA VAL A 185 15.40 -3.01 16.24
C VAL A 185 16.71 -2.72 16.95
N PRO A 186 17.85 -3.22 16.45
CA PRO A 186 19.14 -2.83 16.97
C PRO A 186 19.33 -1.32 16.94
N PHE A 187 20.01 -0.79 17.95
CA PHE A 187 20.32 0.63 17.98
C PHE A 187 21.12 1.04 16.75
N ARG A 188 20.66 2.09 16.10
CA ARG A 188 21.36 2.72 14.99
C ARG A 188 21.47 4.21 15.29
N ALA A 189 22.68 4.76 15.20
CA ALA A 189 22.89 6.19 15.39
C ALA A 189 22.12 6.97 14.31
N PRO A 190 21.43 8.06 14.66
CA PRO A 190 20.82 8.95 13.67
C PRO A 190 21.89 9.48 12.72
N ILE A 191 21.58 9.49 11.43
CA ILE A 191 22.46 10.08 10.43
C ILE A 191 21.92 11.47 10.12
N VAL A 192 22.76 12.49 10.24
CA VAL A 192 22.40 13.87 9.84
C VAL A 192 22.28 13.88 8.31
N THR A 193 21.07 13.94 7.82
CA THR A 193 20.77 14.04 6.39
C THR A 193 20.10 15.38 6.07
N ARG A 194 20.21 15.81 4.81
CA ARG A 194 19.47 16.98 4.36
C ARG A 194 17.96 16.72 4.47
N LEU A 195 17.20 17.73 4.91
CA LEU A 195 15.74 17.66 5.03
C LEU A 195 15.08 17.26 3.72
N TYR A 196 15.63 17.73 2.61
CA TYR A 196 15.11 17.57 1.26
C TYR A 196 16.17 16.92 0.36
N SER A 197 15.82 15.82 -0.30
CA SER A 197 16.72 15.08 -1.21
C SER A 197 15.96 14.54 -2.39
N PHE A 198 16.08 15.20 -3.54
CA PHE A 198 15.53 14.71 -4.81
C PHE A 198 16.30 13.52 -5.36
N ASP A 199 17.63 13.52 -5.19
CA ASP A 199 18.52 12.49 -5.75
C ASP A 199 18.22 11.08 -5.19
N ARG A 200 17.75 11.02 -3.95
CA ARG A 200 17.37 9.76 -3.29
C ARG A 200 15.95 9.32 -3.62
N PHE A 201 15.12 10.22 -4.10
CA PHE A 201 13.74 9.94 -4.47
C PHE A 201 13.61 9.60 -5.95
N LEU A 202 14.22 10.36 -6.85
CA LEU A 202 14.22 10.15 -8.29
C LEU A 202 15.60 9.71 -8.77
N LEU A 203 15.83 8.41 -8.78
CA LEU A 203 17.05 7.83 -9.34
C LEU A 203 16.92 7.77 -10.86
N LEU A 204 17.45 8.79 -11.57
CA LEU A 204 17.38 8.87 -13.03
C LEU A 204 17.98 7.64 -13.73
N ARG A 205 18.99 7.01 -13.15
CA ARG A 205 19.56 5.74 -13.67
C ARG A 205 18.63 4.54 -13.50
N GLY A 206 17.61 4.64 -12.65
CA GLY A 206 16.60 3.62 -12.38
C GLY A 206 15.32 3.74 -13.24
N TRP A 207 15.37 4.46 -14.36
CA TRP A 207 14.18 4.69 -15.20
C TRP A 207 13.55 3.40 -15.75
N VAL A 208 14.36 2.40 -16.08
CA VAL A 208 13.86 1.11 -16.60
C VAL A 208 13.03 0.35 -15.57
N PRO A 209 13.53 0.11 -14.32
CA PRO A 209 12.69 -0.43 -13.26
C PRO A 209 11.45 0.42 -12.95
N ALA A 210 11.56 1.76 -13.04
CA ALA A 210 10.43 2.65 -12.79
C ALA A 210 9.31 2.47 -13.83
N ILE A 211 9.63 2.45 -15.12
CA ILE A 211 8.65 2.18 -16.19
C ILE A 211 8.03 0.79 -16.01
N ASN A 212 8.84 -0.20 -15.67
CA ASN A 212 8.35 -1.56 -15.42
C ASN A 212 7.33 -1.61 -14.27
N MET A 213 7.61 -0.90 -13.17
CA MET A 213 6.67 -0.77 -12.05
C MET A 213 5.40 -0.02 -12.45
N ILE A 214 5.50 1.03 -13.26
CA ILE A 214 4.32 1.74 -13.79
C ILE A 214 3.44 0.80 -14.61
N LEU A 215 4.01 0.02 -15.51
CA LEU A 215 3.26 -0.94 -16.34
C LEU A 215 2.58 -2.03 -15.51
N ILE A 216 3.27 -2.56 -14.48
CA ILE A 216 2.71 -3.58 -13.58
C ILE A 216 1.53 -3.03 -12.78
N THR A 217 1.63 -1.78 -12.31
CA THR A 217 0.66 -1.18 -11.41
C THR A 217 -0.48 -0.46 -12.14
N PHE A 218 -0.29 -0.14 -13.42
CA PHE A 218 -1.27 0.59 -14.22
C PHE A 218 -2.60 -0.16 -14.35
N VAL A 219 -2.55 -1.44 -14.71
CA VAL A 219 -3.75 -2.26 -14.91
C VAL A 219 -4.53 -2.46 -13.60
N PRO A 220 -3.90 -2.92 -12.48
CA PRO A 220 -4.59 -2.96 -11.19
C PRO A 220 -5.11 -1.59 -10.77
N GLY A 221 -4.34 -0.52 -10.99
CA GLY A 221 -4.76 0.84 -10.62
C GLY A 221 -6.02 1.31 -11.32
N LEU A 222 -6.23 0.92 -12.59
CA LEU A 222 -7.46 1.19 -13.32
C LEU A 222 -8.63 0.30 -12.88
N LEU A 223 -8.37 -0.98 -12.60
CA LEU A 223 -9.41 -1.96 -12.35
C LEU A 223 -9.95 -1.93 -10.91
N ILE A 224 -9.10 -1.65 -9.92
CA ILE A 224 -9.51 -1.68 -8.50
C ILE A 224 -10.73 -0.77 -8.23
N PRO A 225 -10.75 0.51 -8.65
CA PRO A 225 -11.91 1.37 -8.43
C PRO A 225 -13.17 0.94 -9.18
N LEU A 226 -13.02 0.15 -10.24
CA LEU A 226 -14.12 -0.28 -11.10
C LEU A 226 -14.66 -1.67 -10.74
N VAL A 227 -13.95 -2.41 -9.89
CA VAL A 227 -14.31 -3.81 -9.53
C VAL A 227 -15.75 -3.92 -9.05
N HIS A 228 -16.18 -3.01 -8.16
CA HIS A 228 -17.54 -3.03 -7.63
C HIS A 228 -18.60 -2.85 -8.74
N ARG A 229 -18.36 -1.96 -9.70
CA ARG A 229 -19.27 -1.72 -10.82
C ARG A 229 -19.40 -2.93 -11.73
N PHE A 230 -18.29 -3.61 -12.01
CA PHE A 230 -18.29 -4.85 -12.81
C PHE A 230 -18.97 -6.02 -12.12
N LEU A 231 -19.01 -6.05 -10.80
CA LEU A 231 -19.66 -7.13 -10.04
C LEU A 231 -21.18 -6.96 -9.96
N ASN A 232 -21.68 -5.73 -10.00
CA ASN A 232 -23.12 -5.44 -10.00
C ASN A 232 -23.77 -5.63 -11.38
N ASP A 233 -23.02 -5.40 -12.47
CA ASP A 233 -23.50 -5.69 -13.81
C ASP A 233 -23.38 -7.20 -14.05
N SER A 234 -24.51 -7.89 -14.17
CA SER A 234 -24.71 -9.35 -14.26
C SER A 234 -23.91 -10.11 -15.35
N VAL A 235 -22.94 -9.48 -15.99
CA VAL A 235 -22.12 -10.02 -17.08
C VAL A 235 -21.16 -11.13 -16.62
N TRP A 236 -20.83 -11.21 -15.33
CA TRP A 236 -19.78 -12.10 -14.82
C TRP A 236 -20.22 -13.14 -13.79
N GLY A 237 -21.52 -13.31 -13.60
CA GLY A 237 -22.08 -14.35 -12.76
C GLY A 237 -21.92 -14.11 -11.26
N SER A 238 -22.70 -14.84 -10.48
CA SER A 238 -22.86 -14.75 -9.02
C SER A 238 -21.64 -15.14 -8.17
N SER A 239 -20.47 -15.32 -8.76
CA SER A 239 -19.27 -15.86 -8.06
C SER A 239 -18.52 -14.86 -7.18
N GLY A 240 -18.85 -13.56 -7.23
CA GLY A 240 -18.20 -12.53 -6.40
C GLY A 240 -16.69 -12.37 -6.60
N ILE A 241 -16.08 -13.07 -7.53
CA ILE A 241 -14.62 -13.05 -7.77
C ILE A 241 -14.31 -11.97 -8.81
N PRO A 242 -13.45 -11.00 -8.52
CA PRO A 242 -13.07 -9.96 -9.46
C PRO A 242 -12.10 -10.50 -10.54
N ILE A 243 -12.60 -11.36 -11.42
CA ILE A 243 -11.84 -12.01 -12.51
C ILE A 243 -11.06 -10.98 -13.34
N PRO A 244 -11.61 -9.81 -13.77
CA PRO A 244 -10.86 -8.81 -14.52
C PRO A 244 -9.62 -8.29 -13.79
N PHE A 245 -9.69 -8.17 -12.45
CA PHE A 245 -8.54 -7.76 -11.63
C PHE A 245 -7.41 -8.79 -11.70
N PHE A 246 -7.74 -10.09 -11.54
CA PHE A 246 -6.73 -11.15 -11.60
C PHE A 246 -6.13 -11.30 -12.99
N VAL A 247 -6.94 -11.22 -14.04
CA VAL A 247 -6.49 -11.28 -15.43
C VAL A 247 -5.59 -10.08 -15.74
N GLY A 248 -6.02 -8.85 -15.40
CA GLY A 248 -5.24 -7.64 -15.64
C GLY A 248 -3.92 -7.64 -14.87
N THR A 249 -3.93 -8.08 -13.62
CA THR A 249 -2.71 -8.22 -12.81
C THR A 249 -1.78 -9.27 -13.41
N GLY A 250 -2.32 -10.40 -13.87
CA GLY A 250 -1.57 -11.45 -14.54
C GLY A 250 -0.91 -10.98 -15.83
N ILE A 251 -1.63 -10.23 -16.68
CA ILE A 251 -1.08 -9.63 -17.91
C ILE A 251 0.05 -8.65 -17.57
N GLY A 252 -0.14 -7.78 -16.57
CA GLY A 252 0.89 -6.85 -16.11
C GLY A 252 2.17 -7.56 -15.65
N TYR A 253 2.02 -8.66 -14.92
CA TYR A 253 3.15 -9.50 -14.50
C TYR A 253 3.89 -10.13 -15.68
N LEU A 254 3.16 -10.71 -16.64
CA LEU A 254 3.76 -11.31 -17.84
C LEU A 254 4.51 -10.27 -18.67
N ALA A 255 3.92 -9.10 -18.88
CA ALA A 255 4.57 -7.99 -19.58
C ALA A 255 5.87 -7.56 -18.88
N SER A 256 5.85 -7.47 -17.55
CA SER A 256 7.02 -7.14 -16.72
C SER A 256 8.14 -8.16 -16.84
N LEU A 257 7.81 -9.46 -16.83
CA LEU A 257 8.78 -10.54 -16.99
C LEU A 257 9.41 -10.53 -18.40
N LEU A 258 8.63 -10.27 -19.44
CA LEU A 258 9.11 -10.16 -20.81
C LEU A 258 10.08 -8.98 -20.97
N LEU A 259 9.72 -7.81 -20.42
CA LEU A 259 10.59 -6.63 -20.44
C LEU A 259 11.89 -6.87 -19.67
N ALA A 260 11.82 -7.42 -18.47
CA ALA A 260 13.00 -7.74 -17.68
C ALA A 260 13.94 -8.69 -18.45
N ARG A 261 13.38 -9.71 -19.12
CA ARG A 261 14.17 -10.66 -19.91
C ARG A 261 14.84 -10.00 -21.13
N LEU A 262 14.14 -9.09 -21.82
CA LEU A 262 14.70 -8.35 -22.96
C LEU A 262 15.89 -7.45 -22.53
N PHE A 263 15.82 -6.84 -21.34
CA PHE A 263 16.91 -6.00 -20.83
C PHE A 263 18.12 -6.83 -20.37
N ILE A 264 17.91 -7.96 -19.69
CA ILE A 264 18.99 -8.85 -19.25
C ILE A 264 19.74 -9.46 -20.46
N LEU A 265 19.05 -9.74 -21.56
CA LEU A 265 19.67 -10.25 -22.79
C LEU A 265 20.45 -9.18 -23.57
N LYS A 266 20.18 -7.90 -23.31
CA LYS A 266 20.86 -6.79 -23.99
C LYS A 266 22.15 -6.34 -23.29
N GLU A 267 22.36 -6.73 -22.02
CA GLU A 267 23.59 -6.46 -21.25
C GLU A 267 24.64 -7.59 -21.34
N LYS A 268 24.32 -8.68 -22.03
CA LYS A 268 25.30 -9.73 -22.42
C LYS A 268 25.76 -9.52 -23.85
#